data_829a3b728fae80d67574af954f8ff345
#
_entry.id   829a3b728fae80d67574af954f8ff345
#
_cell.length_a   1.000
_cell.length_b   1.000
_cell.length_c   1.000
_cell.angle_alpha   90.00
_cell.angle_beta   90.00
_cell.angle_gamma   90.00
#
_symmetry.space_group_name_H-M   'P 1'
#
loop_
_entity.id
_entity.type
_entity.pdbx_description
1 polymer ?
#
loop_
_entity_poly.entity_id
_entity_poly.type
_entity_poly.pdbx_seq_one_letter_code
_entity_poly.pdbx_strand_id
1 'polypeptide(L)'
;MTVIINPSTSAINAIADLVAEMSSQGVLAKDFVQAILSQISLEDFELQDQASWVKILHSLFEASKKRTPGIANIRVNQETAGNVDLASNRSTLEIVSDDFPFLIDSFKIVLDNLGISSFAIAHPVLSVSRDASGFLTSV
;
A
#
# COMPACT_ATOMS: atom_id res chain seq x y z
N MET A 1 23.38 -10.93 10.95
CA MET A 1 22.35 -11.40 9.99
C MET A 1 21.00 -10.94 10.51
N THR A 2 20.29 -10.14 9.74
CA THR A 2 18.94 -9.72 10.08
C THR A 2 17.97 -10.72 9.49
N VAL A 3 17.16 -11.36 10.33
CA VAL A 3 16.08 -12.26 9.87
C VAL A 3 14.82 -11.42 9.77
N ILE A 4 14.27 -11.27 8.56
CA ILE A 4 12.98 -10.63 8.36
C ILE A 4 11.91 -11.73 8.46
N ILE A 5 11.01 -11.59 9.42
CA ILE A 5 9.83 -12.45 9.54
C ILE A 5 8.68 -11.73 8.86
N ASN A 6 8.05 -12.41 7.90
CA ASN A 6 6.88 -11.89 7.18
C ASN A 6 5.57 -12.37 7.84
N PRO A 7 4.44 -11.73 7.56
CA PRO A 7 3.12 -12.23 7.97
C PRO A 7 2.87 -13.63 7.44
N SER A 8 2.05 -14.38 8.16
CA SER A 8 1.69 -15.74 7.71
C SER A 8 0.89 -15.71 6.40
N THR A 9 1.03 -16.73 5.58
CA THR A 9 0.26 -16.89 4.35
C THR A 9 -1.25 -16.83 4.62
N SER A 10 -1.70 -17.39 5.74
CA SER A 10 -3.11 -17.33 6.14
C SER A 10 -3.59 -15.90 6.41
N ALA A 11 -2.80 -15.09 7.11
CA ALA A 11 -3.13 -13.69 7.39
C ALA A 11 -3.15 -12.85 6.10
N ILE A 12 -2.17 -13.06 5.20
CA ILE A 12 -2.11 -12.41 3.90
C ILE A 12 -3.34 -12.76 3.06
N ASN A 13 -3.69 -14.04 2.97
CA ASN A 13 -4.83 -14.51 2.17
C ASN A 13 -6.16 -14.00 2.70
N ALA A 14 -6.34 -13.91 4.02
CA ALA A 14 -7.55 -13.35 4.60
C ALA A 14 -7.81 -11.92 4.15
N ILE A 15 -6.78 -11.07 4.12
CA ILE A 15 -6.88 -9.70 3.64
C ILE A 15 -7.07 -9.68 2.12
N ALA A 16 -6.31 -10.47 1.39
CA ALA A 16 -6.37 -10.54 -0.07
C ALA A 16 -7.77 -10.96 -0.57
N ASP A 17 -8.41 -11.91 0.08
CA ASP A 17 -9.76 -12.36 -0.25
C ASP A 17 -10.79 -11.25 -0.01
N LEU A 18 -10.69 -10.52 1.10
CA LEU A 18 -11.60 -9.40 1.39
C LEU A 18 -11.45 -8.26 0.38
N VAL A 19 -10.22 -7.91 -0.01
CA VAL A 19 -9.99 -6.89 -1.04
C VAL A 19 -10.49 -7.37 -2.41
N ALA A 20 -10.31 -8.64 -2.73
CA ALA A 20 -10.80 -9.23 -3.97
C ALA A 20 -12.33 -9.16 -4.09
N GLU A 21 -13.05 -9.40 -2.99
CA GLU A 21 -14.52 -9.29 -2.93
C GLU A 21 -15.01 -7.87 -3.19
N MET A 22 -14.21 -6.85 -2.84
CA MET A 22 -14.54 -5.43 -3.06
C MET A 22 -14.26 -4.95 -4.48
N SER A 23 -13.59 -5.77 -5.30
CA SER A 23 -13.13 -5.36 -6.64
C SER A 23 -13.84 -6.12 -7.75
N SER A 24 -14.14 -5.42 -8.86
CA SER A 24 -14.57 -6.08 -10.11
C SER A 24 -13.48 -6.93 -10.78
N GLN A 25 -12.23 -6.77 -10.35
CA GLN A 25 -11.05 -7.51 -10.83
C GLN A 25 -10.44 -8.33 -9.70
N GLY A 26 -11.23 -9.20 -9.07
CA GLY A 26 -10.89 -9.90 -7.84
C GLY A 26 -9.59 -10.69 -7.90
N VAL A 27 -9.31 -11.41 -8.99
CA VAL A 27 -8.06 -12.19 -9.15
C VAL A 27 -6.86 -11.27 -9.17
N LEU A 28 -6.91 -10.18 -9.94
CA LEU A 28 -5.83 -9.20 -10.02
C LEU A 28 -5.63 -8.47 -8.68
N ALA A 29 -6.72 -8.12 -8.00
CA ALA A 29 -6.67 -7.51 -6.68
C ALA A 29 -6.03 -8.45 -5.65
N LYS A 30 -6.36 -9.73 -5.69
CA LYS A 30 -5.77 -10.75 -4.81
C LYS A 30 -4.26 -10.87 -5.03
N ASP A 31 -3.82 -11.01 -6.27
CA ASP A 31 -2.41 -11.10 -6.63
C ASP A 31 -1.64 -9.84 -6.18
N PHE A 32 -2.24 -8.68 -6.38
CA PHE A 32 -1.68 -7.40 -5.95
C PHE A 32 -1.46 -7.33 -4.43
N VAL A 33 -2.46 -7.69 -3.65
CA VAL A 33 -2.38 -7.68 -2.18
C VAL A 33 -1.36 -8.69 -1.68
N GLN A 34 -1.35 -9.90 -2.23
CA GLN A 34 -0.37 -10.92 -1.87
C GLN A 34 1.07 -10.47 -2.15
N ALA A 35 1.31 -9.85 -3.32
CA ALA A 35 2.62 -9.34 -3.70
C ALA A 35 3.11 -8.22 -2.77
N ILE A 36 2.23 -7.34 -2.31
CA ILE A 36 2.56 -6.29 -1.36
C ILE A 36 2.85 -6.86 0.02
N LEU A 37 1.91 -7.61 0.58
CA LEU A 37 2.04 -8.10 1.96
C LEU A 37 3.17 -9.10 2.16
N SER A 38 3.59 -9.81 1.11
CA SER A 38 4.78 -10.66 1.15
C SER A 38 6.10 -9.90 1.33
N GLN A 39 6.10 -8.60 1.10
CA GLN A 39 7.28 -7.72 1.27
C GLN A 39 7.23 -6.90 2.57
N ILE A 40 6.14 -6.97 3.33
CA ILE A 40 5.98 -6.28 4.61
C ILE A 40 6.53 -7.17 5.73
N SER A 41 7.27 -6.58 6.67
CA SER A 41 7.68 -7.31 7.87
C SER A 41 6.50 -7.60 8.79
N LEU A 42 6.59 -8.64 9.62
CA LEU A 42 5.55 -8.94 10.61
C LEU A 42 5.36 -7.77 11.57
N GLU A 43 6.44 -7.12 11.97
CA GLU A 43 6.42 -5.96 12.87
C GLU A 43 5.60 -4.80 12.25
N ASP A 44 5.86 -4.46 10.99
CA ASP A 44 5.11 -3.41 10.30
C ASP A 44 3.66 -3.83 10.02
N PHE A 45 3.44 -5.11 9.74
CA PHE A 45 2.11 -5.66 9.52
C PHE A 45 1.22 -5.54 10.76
N GLU A 46 1.78 -5.77 11.94
CA GLU A 46 1.08 -5.70 13.22
C GLU A 46 0.75 -4.27 13.66
N LEU A 47 1.31 -3.24 13.01
CA LEU A 47 0.96 -1.84 13.28
C LEU A 47 -0.47 -1.47 12.87
N GLN A 48 -1.11 -2.28 12.02
CA GLN A 48 -2.47 -2.07 11.53
C GLN A 48 -3.33 -3.30 11.83
N ASP A 49 -4.61 -3.10 12.10
CA ASP A 49 -5.57 -4.20 12.14
C ASP A 49 -5.99 -4.64 10.72
N GLN A 50 -6.69 -5.77 10.65
CA GLN A 50 -7.13 -6.34 9.38
C GLN A 50 -8.04 -5.38 8.60
N ALA A 51 -8.96 -4.71 9.26
CA ALA A 51 -9.88 -3.78 8.60
C ALA A 51 -9.16 -2.58 8.01
N SER A 52 -8.15 -2.06 8.70
CA SER A 52 -7.30 -0.97 8.21
C SER A 52 -6.47 -1.41 7.00
N TRP A 53 -5.86 -2.61 7.05
CA TRP A 53 -5.16 -3.16 5.90
C TRP A 53 -6.06 -3.32 4.68
N VAL A 54 -7.27 -3.83 4.85
CA VAL A 54 -8.24 -3.99 3.75
C VAL A 54 -8.54 -2.64 3.11
N LYS A 55 -8.80 -1.60 3.89
CA LYS A 55 -9.06 -0.24 3.37
C LYS A 55 -7.86 0.32 2.61
N ILE A 56 -6.67 0.26 3.21
CA ILE A 56 -5.43 0.77 2.61
C ILE A 56 -5.14 0.06 1.30
N LEU A 57 -5.19 -1.26 1.28
CA LEU A 57 -4.83 -2.05 0.11
C LEU A 57 -5.88 -1.98 -0.99
N HIS A 58 -7.17 -1.87 -0.65
CA HIS A 58 -8.21 -1.61 -1.64
C HIS A 58 -8.02 -0.23 -2.30
N SER A 59 -7.79 0.82 -1.51
CA SER A 59 -7.52 2.16 -2.02
C SER A 59 -6.27 2.19 -2.92
N LEU A 60 -5.18 1.54 -2.48
CA LEU A 60 -3.94 1.46 -3.23
C LEU A 60 -4.11 0.67 -4.55
N PHE A 61 -4.88 -0.42 -4.53
CA PHE A 61 -5.22 -1.16 -5.74
C PHE A 61 -5.98 -0.29 -6.73
N GLU A 62 -7.01 0.43 -6.27
CA GLU A 62 -7.76 1.36 -7.12
C GLU A 62 -6.87 2.46 -7.72
N ALA A 63 -5.92 3.00 -6.93
CA ALA A 63 -4.94 3.97 -7.41
C ALA A 63 -3.96 3.37 -8.44
N SER A 64 -3.74 2.06 -8.37
CA SER A 64 -2.79 1.34 -9.23
C SER A 64 -3.39 0.85 -10.55
N LYS A 65 -4.72 0.80 -10.66
CA LYS A 65 -5.41 0.23 -11.84
C LYS A 65 -5.01 0.90 -13.14
N LYS A 66 -4.85 2.21 -13.14
CA LYS A 66 -4.45 2.97 -14.32
C LYS A 66 -3.33 3.94 -13.97
N ARG A 67 -2.27 3.93 -14.75
CA ARG A 67 -1.15 4.87 -14.61
C ARG A 67 -0.60 5.28 -15.98
N THR A 68 -0.31 6.56 -16.12
CA THR A 68 0.44 7.09 -17.26
C THR A 68 1.93 6.89 -17.01
N PRO A 69 2.70 6.31 -17.95
CA PRO A 69 4.14 6.17 -17.79
C PRO A 69 4.83 7.48 -17.42
N GLY A 70 5.74 7.42 -16.45
CA GLY A 70 6.50 8.60 -15.97
C GLY A 70 5.72 9.56 -15.06
N ILE A 71 4.43 9.31 -14.81
CA ILE A 71 3.60 10.12 -13.92
C ILE A 71 3.24 9.29 -12.69
N ALA A 72 3.47 9.84 -11.51
CA ALA A 72 3.05 9.22 -10.25
C ALA A 72 1.57 9.48 -9.97
N ASN A 73 0.86 8.47 -9.47
CA ASN A 73 -0.45 8.65 -8.85
C ASN A 73 -0.25 8.91 -7.36
N ILE A 74 -0.75 10.02 -6.85
CA ILE A 74 -0.60 10.42 -5.45
C ILE A 74 -1.98 10.65 -4.87
N ARG A 75 -2.26 10.01 -3.73
CA ARG A 75 -3.50 10.20 -2.95
C ARG A 75 -3.19 10.43 -1.49
N VAL A 76 -4.00 11.24 -0.86
CA VAL A 76 -4.02 11.41 0.60
C VAL A 76 -5.40 11.01 1.09
N ASN A 77 -5.45 9.97 1.89
CA ASN A 77 -6.68 9.49 2.52
C ASN A 77 -6.64 9.82 4.01
N GLN A 78 -7.61 10.56 4.46
CA GLN A 78 -7.77 10.86 5.88
C GLN A 78 -8.57 9.73 6.54
N GLU A 79 -8.04 9.15 7.61
CA GLU A 79 -8.81 8.21 8.41
C GLU A 79 -9.86 8.98 9.22
N THR A 80 -11.09 8.90 8.79
CA THR A 80 -12.23 9.32 9.60
C THR A 80 -12.55 8.20 10.57
N ALA A 81 -11.97 8.24 11.76
CA ALA A 81 -12.39 7.36 12.83
C ALA A 81 -13.78 7.79 13.30
N GLY A 82 -14.74 6.88 13.28
CA GLY A 82 -16.09 7.08 13.79
C GLY A 82 -16.21 7.22 15.30
N ASN A 83 -15.09 7.28 16.03
CA ASN A 83 -15.00 7.60 17.45
C ASN A 83 -13.78 8.50 17.67
N VAL A 84 -14.03 9.63 18.27
CA VAL A 84 -13.08 10.70 18.57
C VAL A 84 -12.12 10.22 19.68
N ASP A 85 -11.15 9.40 19.31
CA ASP A 85 -9.97 9.23 20.13
C ASP A 85 -8.85 10.02 19.47
N LEU A 86 -8.21 10.93 20.21
CA LEU A 86 -7.18 11.85 19.72
C LEU A 86 -5.93 11.16 19.11
N ALA A 87 -5.86 9.84 19.20
CA ALA A 87 -4.83 9.00 18.57
C ALA A 87 -5.09 8.71 17.07
N SER A 88 -6.26 9.01 16.52
CA SER A 88 -6.67 8.61 15.17
C SER A 88 -6.63 9.74 14.12
N ASN A 89 -5.94 10.84 14.40
CA ASN A 89 -5.75 11.91 13.41
C ASN A 89 -4.60 11.56 12.46
N ARG A 90 -4.69 10.39 11.82
CA ARG A 90 -3.72 9.89 10.85
C ARG A 90 -4.26 10.03 9.45
N SER A 91 -3.35 10.28 8.52
CA SER A 91 -3.62 10.24 7.09
C SER A 91 -2.71 9.20 6.45
N THR A 92 -3.23 8.51 5.44
CA THR A 92 -2.44 7.63 4.60
C THR A 92 -2.07 8.35 3.32
N LEU A 93 -0.78 8.43 3.02
CA LEU A 93 -0.27 8.91 1.74
C LEU A 93 0.07 7.69 0.89
N GLU A 94 -0.57 7.59 -0.27
CA GLU A 94 -0.37 6.55 -1.27
C GLU A 94 0.33 7.13 -2.48
N ILE A 95 1.42 6.50 -2.89
CA ILE A 95 2.19 6.90 -4.08
C ILE A 95 2.42 5.66 -4.94
N VAL A 96 1.94 5.70 -6.18
CA VAL A 96 2.19 4.68 -7.21
C VAL A 96 3.05 5.31 -8.29
N SER A 97 4.30 4.88 -8.38
CA SER A 97 5.29 5.44 -9.31
C SER A 97 6.19 4.34 -9.87
N ASP A 98 7.05 4.70 -10.81
CA ASP A 98 8.19 3.87 -11.15
C ASP A 98 9.13 3.78 -9.94
N ASP A 99 9.88 2.68 -9.85
CA ASP A 99 10.89 2.52 -8.81
C ASP A 99 12.15 3.30 -9.19
N PHE A 100 12.61 4.14 -8.27
CA PHE A 100 13.82 4.93 -8.43
C PHE A 100 14.75 4.76 -7.24
N PRO A 101 16.08 4.79 -7.45
CA PRO A 101 17.04 4.84 -6.35
C PRO A 101 16.76 6.04 -5.43
N PHE A 102 16.94 5.85 -4.12
CA PHE A 102 16.81 6.90 -3.10
C PHE A 102 15.42 7.54 -2.96
N LEU A 103 14.36 6.94 -3.57
CA LEU A 103 13.01 7.50 -3.51
C LEU A 103 12.53 7.69 -2.06
N ILE A 104 12.69 6.67 -1.21
CA ILE A 104 12.26 6.73 0.19
C ILE A 104 13.10 7.72 1.00
N ASP A 105 14.41 7.77 0.79
CA ASP A 105 15.27 8.69 1.50
C ASP A 105 14.91 10.15 1.16
N SER A 106 14.70 10.43 -0.12
CA SER A 106 14.26 11.75 -0.58
C SER A 106 12.90 12.13 0.01
N PHE A 107 11.99 11.18 0.07
CA PHE A 107 10.66 11.38 0.62
C PHE A 107 10.70 11.69 2.13
N LYS A 108 11.51 10.94 2.90
CA LYS A 108 11.72 11.20 4.32
C LYS A 108 12.26 12.59 4.59
N ILE A 109 13.24 13.03 3.79
CA ILE A 109 13.80 14.38 3.89
C ILE A 109 12.71 15.46 3.67
N VAL A 110 11.83 15.26 2.71
CA VAL A 110 10.71 16.20 2.48
C VAL A 110 9.75 16.24 3.66
N LEU A 111 9.37 15.09 4.20
CA LEU A 111 8.51 15.03 5.38
C LEU A 111 9.15 15.72 6.59
N ASP A 112 10.42 15.46 6.85
CA ASP A 112 11.17 16.07 7.96
C ASP A 112 11.22 17.59 7.80
N ASN A 113 11.50 18.09 6.60
CA ASN A 113 11.52 19.53 6.32
C ASN A 113 10.15 20.20 6.50
N LEU A 114 9.08 19.46 6.30
CA LEU A 114 7.70 19.93 6.52
C LEU A 114 7.24 19.76 7.98
N GLY A 115 8.06 19.16 8.84
CA GLY A 115 7.68 18.86 10.22
C GLY A 115 6.61 17.77 10.35
N ILE A 116 6.50 16.89 9.34
CA ILE A 116 5.51 15.80 9.31
C ILE A 116 6.18 14.53 9.83
N SER A 117 5.64 13.97 10.89
CA SER A 117 6.07 12.67 11.43
C SER A 117 5.35 11.53 10.71
N SER A 118 6.10 10.52 10.27
CA SER A 118 5.54 9.28 9.74
C SER A 118 5.43 8.22 10.83
N PHE A 119 4.28 7.56 10.91
CA PHE A 119 4.06 6.43 11.82
C PHE A 119 4.63 5.12 11.25
N ALA A 120 4.40 4.88 9.97
CA ALA A 120 4.92 3.74 9.23
C ALA A 120 5.14 4.11 7.76
N ILE A 121 6.16 3.53 7.16
CA ILE A 121 6.44 3.66 5.73
C ILE A 121 6.61 2.25 5.16
N ALA A 122 5.82 1.91 4.16
CA ALA A 122 5.97 0.69 3.38
C ALA A 122 6.37 1.03 1.94
N HIS A 123 7.34 0.33 1.39
CA HIS A 123 7.83 0.54 0.02
C HIS A 123 7.95 -0.81 -0.71
N PRO A 124 6.83 -1.48 -0.99
CA PRO A 124 6.86 -2.68 -1.81
C PRO A 124 7.13 -2.33 -3.28
N VAL A 125 7.95 -3.15 -3.94
CA VAL A 125 8.24 -3.04 -5.37
C VAL A 125 7.60 -4.21 -6.09
N LEU A 126 6.77 -3.92 -7.08
CA LEU A 126 6.01 -4.91 -7.83
C LEU A 126 6.46 -4.94 -9.30
N SER A 127 6.64 -6.16 -9.83
CA SER A 127 6.77 -6.36 -11.28
C SER A 127 5.38 -6.52 -11.87
N VAL A 128 4.97 -5.56 -12.70
CA VAL A 128 3.61 -5.53 -13.24
C VAL A 128 3.61 -5.41 -14.76
N SER A 129 2.52 -5.89 -15.38
CA SER A 129 2.24 -5.62 -16.78
C SER A 129 1.07 -4.65 -16.91
N ARG A 130 1.15 -3.78 -17.92
CA ARG A 130 0.08 -2.85 -18.27
C ARG A 130 -0.21 -2.91 -19.74
N ASP A 131 -1.46 -2.66 -20.12
CA ASP A 131 -1.84 -2.52 -21.52
C ASP A 131 -1.41 -1.17 -22.12
N ALA A 132 -1.67 -0.97 -23.42
CA ALA A 132 -1.32 0.26 -24.13
C ALA A 132 -2.00 1.52 -23.56
N SER A 133 -3.10 1.37 -22.83
CA SER A 133 -3.85 2.45 -22.18
C SER A 133 -3.41 2.71 -20.75
N GLY A 134 -2.43 1.93 -20.25
CA GLY A 134 -1.89 2.07 -18.90
C GLY A 134 -2.65 1.30 -17.82
N PHE A 135 -3.61 0.45 -18.18
CA PHE A 135 -4.33 -0.39 -17.22
C PHE A 135 -3.49 -1.58 -16.78
N LEU A 136 -3.51 -1.85 -15.47
CA LEU A 136 -2.87 -3.00 -14.86
C LEU A 136 -3.50 -4.30 -15.37
N THR A 137 -2.69 -5.22 -15.88
CA THR A 137 -3.15 -6.51 -16.44
C THR A 137 -2.62 -7.72 -15.69
N SER A 138 -1.47 -7.61 -15.03
CA SER A 138 -0.91 -8.66 -14.18
C SER A 138 0.04 -8.09 -13.13
N VAL A 139 0.22 -8.86 -12.09
CA VAL A 139 1.17 -8.61 -11.00
C VAL A 139 2.07 -9.83 -10.83
#